data_9d9837685919a685b65ce72a8126fe7d
#
_entry.id   9d9837685919a685b65ce72a8126fe7d
#
_cell.length_a   1.000
_cell.length_b   1.000
_cell.length_c   1.000
_cell.angle_alpha   90.00
_cell.angle_beta   90.00
_cell.angle_gamma   90.00
#
_symmetry.space_group_name_H-M   'P 1'
#
loop_
_entity.id
_entity.type
_entity.pdbx_description
1 polymer ?
#
loop_
_entity_poly.entity_id
_entity_poly.type
_entity_poly.pdbx_seq_one_letter_code
_entity_poly.pdbx_strand_id
1 'polypeptide(L)'
;MSLSENLIGLRTFLRTDLGEPSEGRWSDGDLDRHIGHAIRDLNRVAPREMKATDLTIADPASRAIDISSLADLIKVIAVEYPVGAHPRRLRHFECWGTTLTLLTDTMPVAGASIVVFYTAPHVVDADGSTLPSHLEEVVLVGAAGYAALEYATYTCDRVNVGDRTPEQFRAFGNDCLMQFRQELTALKRERSHALRMGELWTEDER
;
A
#
# COMPACT_ATOMS: atom_id res chain seq x y z
N MET A 1 2.03 6.19 -18.21
CA MET A 1 1.07 7.30 -18.17
C MET A 1 0.10 6.94 -17.05
N SER A 2 -0.12 7.78 -16.05
CA SER A 2 -1.10 7.49 -14.99
C SER A 2 -2.49 7.43 -15.64
N LEU A 3 -3.30 6.43 -15.27
CA LEU A 3 -4.69 6.33 -15.72
C LEU A 3 -5.53 7.41 -15.03
N SER A 4 -5.18 7.74 -13.78
CA SER A 4 -5.87 8.76 -13.00
C SER A 4 -4.89 9.51 -12.08
N GLU A 5 -5.10 10.80 -11.89
CA GLU A 5 -4.31 11.61 -10.97
C GLU A 5 -4.92 11.65 -9.57
N ASN A 6 -6.18 11.21 -9.41
CA ASN A 6 -6.93 11.28 -8.15
C ASN A 6 -8.11 10.28 -8.12
N LEU A 7 -8.84 10.29 -7.02
CA LEU A 7 -10.02 9.45 -6.79
C LEU A 7 -11.12 9.62 -7.86
N ILE A 8 -11.31 10.84 -8.34
CA ILE A 8 -12.34 11.14 -9.37
C ILE A 8 -12.02 10.43 -10.67
N GLY A 9 -10.73 10.41 -11.05
CA GLY A 9 -10.25 9.68 -12.23
C GLY A 9 -10.47 8.18 -12.10
N LEU A 10 -10.05 7.57 -10.97
CA LEU A 10 -10.29 6.14 -10.71
C LEU A 10 -11.77 5.79 -10.75
N ARG A 11 -12.62 6.62 -10.16
CA ARG A 11 -14.08 6.43 -10.19
C ARG A 11 -14.63 6.44 -11.62
N THR A 12 -14.13 7.34 -12.47
CA THR A 12 -14.55 7.43 -13.88
C THR A 12 -14.19 6.15 -14.65
N PHE A 13 -12.98 5.62 -14.45
CA PHE A 13 -12.56 4.36 -15.05
C PHE A 13 -13.39 3.19 -14.52
N LEU A 14 -13.58 3.12 -13.21
CA LEU A 14 -14.40 2.08 -12.58
C LEU A 14 -15.85 2.06 -13.12
N ARG A 15 -16.47 3.23 -13.33
CA ARG A 15 -17.79 3.34 -13.98
C ARG A 15 -17.78 2.75 -15.37
N THR A 16 -16.73 3.03 -16.15
CA THR A 16 -16.57 2.48 -17.51
C THR A 16 -16.48 0.96 -17.48
N ASP A 17 -15.68 0.38 -16.59
CA ASP A 17 -15.49 -1.06 -16.44
C ASP A 17 -16.78 -1.77 -16.00
N LEU A 18 -17.57 -1.13 -15.16
CA LEU A 18 -18.88 -1.61 -14.73
C LEU A 18 -19.98 -1.45 -15.80
N GLY A 19 -19.69 -0.75 -16.92
CA GLY A 19 -20.63 -0.46 -17.99
C GLY A 19 -21.68 0.58 -17.61
N GLU A 20 -21.33 1.51 -16.72
CA GLU A 20 -22.24 2.54 -16.22
C GLU A 20 -21.55 3.91 -16.22
N PRO A 21 -21.42 4.57 -17.37
CA PRO A 21 -20.65 5.82 -17.52
C PRO A 21 -21.30 7.02 -16.78
N SER A 22 -22.53 6.90 -16.34
CA SER A 22 -23.24 7.92 -15.53
C SER A 22 -23.78 7.32 -14.24
N GLU A 23 -24.12 8.16 -13.26
CA GLU A 23 -24.75 7.72 -12.02
C GLU A 23 -26.05 6.96 -12.24
N GLY A 24 -26.18 5.76 -11.67
CA GLY A 24 -27.36 4.94 -11.80
C GLY A 24 -27.42 3.87 -10.74
N ARG A 25 -26.66 2.76 -10.91
CA ARG A 25 -26.65 1.63 -9.96
C ARG A 25 -25.80 1.92 -8.73
N TRP A 26 -24.68 2.60 -8.91
CA TRP A 26 -23.76 2.95 -7.83
C TRP A 26 -23.64 4.46 -7.70
N SER A 27 -23.80 4.98 -6.48
CA SER A 27 -23.46 6.33 -6.18
C SER A 27 -21.93 6.53 -6.22
N ASP A 28 -21.47 7.78 -6.30
CA ASP A 28 -20.05 8.12 -6.18
C ASP A 28 -19.45 7.61 -4.86
N GLY A 29 -20.19 7.76 -3.76
CA GLY A 29 -19.75 7.25 -2.45
C GLY A 29 -19.64 5.74 -2.38
N ASP A 30 -20.48 4.98 -3.09
CA ASP A 30 -20.36 3.51 -3.17
C ASP A 30 -19.08 3.11 -3.90
N LEU A 31 -18.81 3.76 -5.03
CA LEU A 31 -17.58 3.48 -5.80
C LEU A 31 -16.33 3.85 -5.02
N ASP A 32 -16.32 5.01 -4.34
CA ASP A 32 -15.20 5.43 -3.48
C ASP A 32 -14.94 4.42 -2.36
N ARG A 33 -15.99 3.87 -1.76
CA ARG A 33 -15.89 2.83 -0.74
C ARG A 33 -15.26 1.55 -1.30
N HIS A 34 -15.62 1.13 -2.53
CA HIS A 34 -15.05 -0.05 -3.17
C HIS A 34 -13.59 0.17 -3.58
N ILE A 35 -13.25 1.33 -4.13
CA ILE A 35 -11.87 1.73 -4.41
C ILE A 35 -11.05 1.70 -3.11
N GLY A 36 -11.54 2.32 -2.05
CA GLY A 36 -10.88 2.30 -0.74
C GLY A 36 -10.73 0.89 -0.17
N HIS A 37 -11.64 -0.06 -0.48
CA HIS A 37 -11.51 -1.46 -0.09
C HIS A 37 -10.36 -2.14 -0.83
N ALA A 38 -10.28 -1.99 -2.14
CA ALA A 38 -9.21 -2.54 -2.95
C ALA A 38 -7.84 -1.96 -2.54
N ILE A 39 -7.75 -0.66 -2.28
CA ILE A 39 -6.51 -0.01 -1.79
C ILE A 39 -6.09 -0.58 -0.42
N ARG A 40 -7.03 -0.82 0.51
CA ARG A 40 -6.69 -1.43 1.81
C ARG A 40 -6.11 -2.84 1.65
N ASP A 41 -6.64 -3.65 0.73
CA ASP A 41 -6.10 -4.98 0.49
C ASP A 41 -4.74 -4.92 -0.20
N LEU A 42 -4.54 -3.99 -1.14
CA LEU A 42 -3.25 -3.72 -1.76
C LEU A 42 -2.20 -3.32 -0.70
N ASN A 43 -2.55 -2.42 0.22
CA ASN A 43 -1.66 -1.94 1.27
C ASN A 43 -1.17 -3.05 2.22
N ARG A 44 -1.86 -4.18 2.32
CA ARG A 44 -1.41 -5.35 3.11
C ARG A 44 -0.25 -6.09 2.46
N VAL A 45 -0.10 -5.98 1.14
CA VAL A 45 0.90 -6.74 0.38
C VAL A 45 1.94 -5.85 -0.29
N ALA A 46 1.53 -4.69 -0.76
CA ALA A 46 2.37 -3.73 -1.47
C ALA A 46 2.15 -2.28 -0.97
N PRO A 47 2.41 -1.98 0.33
CA PRO A 47 2.38 -0.61 0.82
C PRO A 47 3.49 0.23 0.18
N ARG A 48 3.32 1.55 0.20
CA ARG A 48 4.26 2.55 -0.31
C ARG A 48 5.56 2.52 0.50
N GLU A 49 6.70 2.53 -0.19
CA GLU A 49 8.01 2.64 0.44
C GLU A 49 8.40 4.11 0.64
N MET A 50 8.84 4.42 1.84
CA MET A 50 9.19 5.76 2.28
C MET A 50 10.59 5.79 2.87
N LYS A 51 11.21 6.97 2.81
CA LYS A 51 12.53 7.24 3.39
C LYS A 51 12.46 8.51 4.23
N ALA A 52 12.79 8.40 5.51
CA ALA A 52 12.98 9.55 6.39
C ALA A 52 14.48 9.81 6.61
N THR A 53 14.90 11.06 6.44
CA THR A 53 16.32 11.50 6.52
C THR A 53 16.58 12.55 7.59
N ASP A 54 15.52 13.01 8.24
CA ASP A 54 15.50 14.12 9.19
C ASP A 54 15.53 13.67 10.66
N LEU A 55 15.61 12.35 10.87
CA LEU A 55 15.73 11.78 12.20
C LEU A 55 17.17 11.88 12.72
N THR A 56 17.31 12.25 13.98
CA THR A 56 18.59 12.37 14.67
C THR A 56 18.57 11.63 16.00
N ILE A 57 19.75 11.21 16.44
CA ILE A 57 19.94 10.57 17.74
C ILE A 57 20.03 11.68 18.79
N ALA A 58 18.97 11.82 19.61
CA ALA A 58 18.88 12.89 20.59
C ALA A 58 19.81 12.67 21.80
N ASP A 59 19.89 11.44 22.33
CA ASP A 59 20.65 11.11 23.52
C ASP A 59 21.85 10.21 23.18
N PRO A 60 23.12 10.67 23.45
CA PRO A 60 24.32 9.89 23.20
C PRO A 60 24.43 8.63 24.08
N ALA A 61 23.72 8.58 25.20
CA ALA A 61 23.68 7.43 26.10
C ALA A 61 22.57 6.43 25.74
N SER A 62 21.79 6.72 24.70
CA SER A 62 20.65 5.89 24.29
C SER A 62 20.81 5.40 22.87
N ARG A 63 20.39 4.17 22.62
CA ARG A 63 20.20 3.62 21.27
C ARG A 63 18.77 3.81 20.76
N ALA A 64 17.92 4.41 21.61
CA ALA A 64 16.52 4.63 21.31
C ALA A 64 16.31 5.92 20.51
N ILE A 65 15.48 5.84 19.49
CA ILE A 65 15.15 6.93 18.57
C ILE A 65 13.65 7.03 18.52
N ASP A 66 13.13 8.24 18.69
CA ASP A 66 11.70 8.50 18.53
C ASP A 66 11.35 8.56 17.03
N ILE A 67 10.42 7.69 16.64
CA ILE A 67 9.90 7.60 15.27
C ILE A 67 8.43 8.05 15.19
N SER A 68 7.92 8.74 16.20
CA SER A 68 6.53 9.25 16.23
C SER A 68 6.23 10.25 15.12
N SER A 69 7.26 10.91 14.58
CA SER A 69 7.13 11.84 13.45
C SER A 69 6.90 11.14 12.10
N LEU A 70 7.08 9.81 12.01
CA LEU A 70 6.85 9.06 10.78
C LEU A 70 5.35 8.88 10.57
N ALA A 71 4.78 9.69 9.68
CA ALA A 71 3.36 9.64 9.37
C ALA A 71 2.96 8.30 8.77
N ASP A 72 1.84 7.74 9.24
CA ASP A 72 1.22 6.52 8.70
C ASP A 72 2.16 5.30 8.65
N LEU A 73 3.12 5.22 9.57
CA LEU A 73 4.08 4.13 9.64
C LEU A 73 3.38 2.77 9.79
N ILE A 74 3.57 1.88 8.79
CA ILE A 74 3.13 0.49 8.89
C ILE A 74 4.25 -0.37 9.46
N LYS A 75 5.47 -0.29 8.88
CA LYS A 75 6.61 -1.10 9.27
C LYS A 75 7.93 -0.43 8.90
N VAL A 76 8.91 -0.46 9.79
CA VAL A 76 10.30 -0.14 9.45
C VAL A 76 10.92 -1.33 8.71
N ILE A 77 11.59 -1.05 7.58
CA ILE A 77 12.25 -2.07 6.74
C ILE A 77 13.74 -2.14 7.06
N ALA A 78 14.41 -0.99 7.11
CA ALA A 78 15.85 -0.90 7.32
C ALA A 78 16.22 0.42 7.95
N VAL A 79 17.38 0.45 8.61
CA VAL A 79 17.95 1.65 9.23
C VAL A 79 19.40 1.78 8.80
N GLU A 80 19.77 2.94 8.22
CA GLU A 80 21.13 3.26 7.84
C GLU A 80 21.80 4.10 8.93
N TYR A 81 22.93 3.61 9.45
CA TYR A 81 23.78 4.33 10.41
C TYR A 81 25.21 3.78 10.37
N PRO A 82 26.26 4.64 10.30
CA PRO A 82 26.21 6.06 10.01
C PRO A 82 25.76 6.36 8.57
N VAL A 83 25.13 7.51 8.38
CA VAL A 83 24.64 7.95 7.06
C VAL A 83 25.80 8.33 6.15
N GLY A 84 25.67 7.98 4.86
CA GLY A 84 26.63 8.35 3.82
C GLY A 84 27.86 7.45 3.72
N ALA A 85 27.92 6.33 4.44
CA ALA A 85 28.96 5.33 4.25
C ALA A 85 28.79 4.62 2.88
N HIS A 86 29.91 4.25 2.25
CA HIS A 86 29.92 3.45 1.03
C HIS A 86 30.87 2.25 1.21
N PRO A 87 30.37 1.01 1.15
CA PRO A 87 28.96 0.63 0.97
C PRO A 87 28.05 1.13 2.10
N ARG A 88 26.74 1.23 1.82
CA ARG A 88 25.74 1.66 2.80
C ARG A 88 25.72 0.69 3.97
N ARG A 89 25.73 1.22 5.20
CA ARG A 89 25.70 0.41 6.42
C ARG A 89 24.31 0.35 7.01
N LEU A 90 23.64 -0.78 6.83
CA LEU A 90 22.37 -1.07 7.50
C LEU A 90 22.64 -1.65 8.89
N ARG A 91 21.80 -1.28 9.87
CA ARG A 91 21.89 -1.75 11.26
C ARG A 91 20.68 -2.56 11.65
N HIS A 92 20.92 -3.56 12.47
CA HIS A 92 19.83 -4.26 13.15
C HIS A 92 19.12 -3.33 14.13
N PHE A 93 17.83 -3.50 14.28
CA PHE A 93 17.01 -2.65 15.12
C PHE A 93 15.83 -3.42 15.68
N GLU A 94 15.24 -2.90 16.75
CA GLU A 94 13.95 -3.31 17.30
C GLU A 94 13.01 -2.11 17.31
N CYS A 95 11.71 -2.36 17.10
CA CYS A 95 10.67 -1.34 17.16
C CYS A 95 9.62 -1.73 18.20
N TRP A 96 9.36 -0.83 19.15
CA TRP A 96 8.27 -0.93 20.10
C TRP A 96 7.48 0.38 20.13
N GLY A 97 6.23 0.33 19.66
CA GLY A 97 5.40 1.53 19.53
C GLY A 97 6.08 2.58 18.65
N THR A 98 6.35 3.73 19.21
CA THR A 98 7.03 4.86 18.54
C THR A 98 8.53 4.91 18.79
N THR A 99 9.11 3.89 19.39
CA THR A 99 10.54 3.83 19.70
C THR A 99 11.24 2.79 18.83
N LEU A 100 12.27 3.23 18.13
CA LEU A 100 13.20 2.40 17.38
C LEU A 100 14.52 2.32 18.16
N THR A 101 14.99 1.11 18.46
CA THR A 101 16.26 0.87 19.18
C THR A 101 17.27 0.26 18.21
N LEU A 102 18.43 0.91 18.06
CA LEU A 102 19.54 0.38 17.26
C LEU A 102 20.26 -0.74 18.04
N LEU A 103 20.43 -1.88 17.39
CA LEU A 103 21.22 -3.00 17.92
C LEU A 103 22.66 -2.89 17.39
N THR A 104 23.46 -2.08 18.07
CA THR A 104 24.88 -1.82 17.74
C THR A 104 25.77 -2.03 18.96
N ASP A 105 26.99 -2.54 18.74
CA ASP A 105 27.95 -2.74 19.82
C ASP A 105 28.48 -1.40 20.38
N THR A 106 28.69 -0.43 19.49
CA THR A 106 29.16 0.91 19.84
C THR A 106 27.99 1.85 20.06
N MET A 107 28.09 2.73 21.05
CA MET A 107 27.08 3.77 21.30
C MET A 107 27.01 4.74 20.12
N PRO A 108 25.81 5.09 19.66
CA PRO A 108 25.63 6.09 18.63
C PRO A 108 26.10 7.47 19.10
N VAL A 109 26.50 8.31 18.13
CA VAL A 109 26.95 9.68 18.40
C VAL A 109 25.73 10.60 18.52
N ALA A 110 25.68 11.45 19.55
CA ALA A 110 24.63 12.46 19.70
C ALA A 110 24.59 13.41 18.50
N GLY A 111 23.38 13.75 18.06
CA GLY A 111 23.17 14.63 16.90
C GLY A 111 23.50 13.97 15.56
N ALA A 112 23.94 12.71 15.53
CA ALA A 112 24.15 12.01 14.27
C ALA A 112 22.81 11.72 13.58
N SER A 113 22.77 11.96 12.28
CA SER A 113 21.62 11.64 11.44
C SER A 113 21.50 10.14 11.22
N ILE A 114 20.28 9.67 11.13
CA ILE A 114 19.93 8.32 10.69
C ILE A 114 18.98 8.39 9.50
N VAL A 115 18.98 7.33 8.70
CA VAL A 115 17.99 7.18 7.65
C VAL A 115 17.13 5.95 7.97
N VAL A 116 15.83 6.15 8.03
CA VAL A 116 14.87 5.10 8.26
C VAL A 116 14.10 4.83 6.97
N PHE A 117 14.16 3.58 6.50
CA PHE A 117 13.35 3.09 5.39
C PHE A 117 12.13 2.38 5.97
N TYR A 118 10.95 2.81 5.57
CA TYR A 118 9.71 2.32 6.14
C TYR A 118 8.60 2.22 5.10
N THR A 119 7.49 1.59 5.47
CA THR A 119 6.30 1.52 4.64
C THR A 119 5.17 2.33 5.23
N ALA A 120 4.40 2.97 4.35
CA ALA A 120 3.18 3.69 4.64
C ALA A 120 2.06 3.25 3.67
N PRO A 121 0.78 3.48 3.96
CA PRO A 121 -0.29 3.15 3.03
C PRO A 121 -0.26 4.04 1.79
N HIS A 122 -0.72 3.49 0.67
CA HIS A 122 -1.15 4.32 -0.44
C HIS A 122 -2.43 5.05 -0.06
N VAL A 123 -2.50 6.33 -0.40
CA VAL A 123 -3.66 7.20 -0.20
C VAL A 123 -4.11 7.72 -1.56
N VAL A 124 -5.41 7.71 -1.78
CA VAL A 124 -6.05 8.29 -2.95
C VAL A 124 -7.23 9.12 -2.47
N ASP A 125 -7.22 10.39 -2.78
CA ASP A 125 -8.27 11.34 -2.42
C ASP A 125 -8.62 12.25 -3.61
N ALA A 126 -9.42 13.30 -3.35
CA ALA A 126 -9.82 14.24 -4.40
C ALA A 126 -8.66 15.09 -4.92
N ASP A 127 -7.64 15.33 -4.08
CA ASP A 127 -6.52 16.22 -4.36
C ASP A 127 -5.35 15.51 -5.03
N GLY A 128 -5.27 14.17 -4.88
CA GLY A 128 -4.20 13.41 -5.51
C GLY A 128 -4.19 11.92 -5.19
N SER A 129 -3.18 11.24 -5.75
CA SER A 129 -2.94 9.81 -5.56
C SER A 129 -1.46 9.55 -5.30
N THR A 130 -1.18 8.71 -4.30
CA THR A 130 0.16 8.16 -4.10
C THR A 130 0.32 6.77 -4.74
N LEU A 131 -0.73 6.29 -5.42
CA LEU A 131 -0.74 4.99 -6.09
C LEU A 131 0.08 5.07 -7.38
N PRO A 132 1.08 4.21 -7.58
CA PRO A 132 1.80 4.13 -8.83
C PRO A 132 0.88 3.68 -9.97
N SER A 133 1.09 4.20 -11.18
CA SER A 133 0.23 3.92 -12.34
C SER A 133 0.09 2.43 -12.68
N HIS A 134 1.13 1.62 -12.43
CA HIS A 134 1.08 0.17 -12.68
C HIS A 134 0.21 -0.59 -11.67
N LEU A 135 -0.19 0.02 -10.55
CA LEU A 135 -1.09 -0.57 -9.56
C LEU A 135 -2.54 -0.06 -9.67
N GLU A 136 -2.79 0.96 -10.49
CA GLU A 136 -4.14 1.53 -10.66
C GLU A 136 -5.11 0.51 -11.25
N GLU A 137 -4.67 -0.24 -12.27
CA GLU A 137 -5.49 -1.30 -12.89
C GLU A 137 -5.82 -2.42 -11.90
N VAL A 138 -4.85 -2.83 -11.08
CA VAL A 138 -5.06 -3.82 -10.02
C VAL A 138 -6.14 -3.36 -9.05
N VAL A 139 -6.10 -2.09 -8.62
CA VAL A 139 -7.11 -1.50 -7.72
C VAL A 139 -8.48 -1.46 -8.40
N LEU A 140 -8.55 -1.05 -9.69
CA LEU A 140 -9.81 -0.98 -10.42
C LEU A 140 -10.47 -2.35 -10.57
N VAL A 141 -9.71 -3.40 -10.91
CA VAL A 141 -10.22 -4.78 -10.98
C VAL A 141 -10.78 -5.23 -9.62
N GLY A 142 -10.07 -4.96 -8.53
CA GLY A 142 -10.54 -5.27 -7.18
C GLY A 142 -11.82 -4.52 -6.82
N ALA A 143 -11.86 -3.21 -7.10
CA ALA A 143 -13.02 -2.37 -6.84
C ALA A 143 -14.25 -2.79 -7.66
N ALA A 144 -14.07 -3.13 -8.94
CA ALA A 144 -15.12 -3.66 -9.81
C ALA A 144 -15.70 -4.96 -9.26
N GLY A 145 -14.83 -5.85 -8.76
CA GLY A 145 -15.25 -7.11 -8.14
C GLY A 145 -16.10 -6.87 -6.89
N TYR A 146 -15.70 -5.98 -5.99
CA TYR A 146 -16.46 -5.63 -4.79
C TYR A 146 -17.80 -4.98 -5.13
N ALA A 147 -17.82 -4.03 -6.07
CA ALA A 147 -19.03 -3.35 -6.50
C ALA A 147 -20.05 -4.32 -7.12
N ALA A 148 -19.58 -5.20 -7.99
CA ALA A 148 -20.46 -6.18 -8.65
C ALA A 148 -21.06 -7.19 -7.68
N LEU A 149 -20.30 -7.69 -6.71
CA LEU A 149 -20.80 -8.63 -5.70
C LEU A 149 -21.81 -7.99 -4.75
N GLU A 150 -21.57 -6.75 -4.34
CA GLU A 150 -22.52 -6.01 -3.53
C GLU A 150 -23.84 -5.80 -4.28
N TYR A 151 -23.77 -5.38 -5.54
CA TYR A 151 -24.95 -5.19 -6.37
C TYR A 151 -25.72 -6.49 -6.59
N ALA A 152 -25.02 -7.60 -6.85
CA ALA A 152 -25.63 -8.92 -6.96
C ALA A 152 -26.40 -9.33 -5.70
N THR A 153 -25.86 -9.00 -4.52
CA THR A 153 -26.51 -9.28 -3.23
C THR A 153 -27.73 -8.39 -3.01
N TYR A 154 -27.62 -7.10 -3.37
CA TYR A 154 -28.72 -6.14 -3.22
C TYR A 154 -29.92 -6.44 -4.14
N THR A 155 -29.68 -7.03 -5.31
CA THR A 155 -30.69 -7.25 -6.34
C THR A 155 -31.28 -8.66 -6.36
N CYS A 156 -30.81 -9.58 -5.50
CA CYS A 156 -31.27 -10.97 -5.50
C CYS A 156 -32.78 -11.12 -5.26
N ASP A 157 -33.44 -10.19 -4.54
CA ASP A 157 -34.87 -10.21 -4.23
C ASP A 157 -35.68 -9.25 -5.12
N ARG A 158 -35.08 -8.65 -6.14
CA ARG A 158 -35.75 -7.68 -7.02
C ARG A 158 -35.96 -8.27 -8.42
N VAL A 159 -37.14 -8.00 -9.02
CA VAL A 159 -37.38 -8.30 -10.44
C VAL A 159 -36.48 -7.35 -11.27
N ASN A 160 -35.48 -7.91 -11.92
CA ASN A 160 -34.58 -7.14 -12.76
C ASN A 160 -35.26 -6.77 -14.10
N VAL A 161 -35.34 -5.48 -14.34
CA VAL A 161 -35.75 -4.89 -15.62
C VAL A 161 -34.51 -4.41 -16.41
N GLY A 162 -33.32 -4.92 -16.13
CA GLY A 162 -32.09 -4.49 -16.73
C GLY A 162 -31.33 -5.58 -17.48
N ASP A 163 -30.28 -5.20 -18.24
CA ASP A 163 -29.56 -6.06 -19.17
C ASP A 163 -28.73 -7.19 -18.53
N ARG A 164 -28.42 -7.12 -17.21
CA ARG A 164 -27.65 -8.16 -16.51
C ARG A 164 -28.41 -8.70 -15.29
N THR A 165 -28.36 -10.02 -15.12
CA THR A 165 -28.96 -10.71 -13.96
C THR A 165 -28.05 -10.66 -12.73
N PRO A 166 -28.56 -10.87 -11.50
CA PRO A 166 -27.74 -10.97 -10.29
C PRO A 166 -26.66 -12.04 -10.39
N GLU A 167 -26.95 -13.16 -11.08
CA GLU A 167 -25.98 -14.24 -11.30
C GLU A 167 -24.83 -13.79 -12.20
N GLN A 168 -25.10 -12.99 -13.22
CA GLN A 168 -24.07 -12.43 -14.10
C GLN A 168 -23.18 -11.43 -13.35
N PHE A 169 -23.75 -10.59 -12.50
CA PHE A 169 -22.95 -9.71 -11.64
C PHE A 169 -22.10 -10.49 -10.63
N ARG A 170 -22.64 -11.56 -10.07
CA ARG A 170 -21.90 -12.44 -9.16
C ARG A 170 -20.75 -13.14 -9.88
N ALA A 171 -20.99 -13.69 -11.08
CA ALA A 171 -19.94 -14.33 -11.88
C ALA A 171 -18.82 -13.31 -12.21
N PHE A 172 -19.17 -12.16 -12.77
CA PHE A 172 -18.22 -11.10 -13.09
C PHE A 172 -17.44 -10.64 -11.85
N GLY A 173 -18.11 -10.38 -10.73
CA GLY A 173 -17.48 -9.97 -9.49
C GLY A 173 -16.49 -11.00 -8.93
N ASN A 174 -16.84 -12.30 -9.02
CA ASN A 174 -15.96 -13.39 -8.61
C ASN A 174 -14.71 -13.48 -9.50
N ASP A 175 -14.88 -13.35 -10.82
CA ASP A 175 -13.77 -13.37 -11.78
C ASP A 175 -12.81 -12.20 -11.53
N CYS A 176 -13.32 -10.98 -11.33
CA CYS A 176 -12.52 -9.81 -10.97
C CYS A 176 -11.78 -10.02 -9.65
N LEU A 177 -12.44 -10.52 -8.60
CA LEU A 177 -11.77 -10.76 -7.31
C LEU A 177 -10.76 -11.91 -7.38
N MET A 178 -10.97 -12.90 -8.22
CA MET A 178 -10.00 -13.97 -8.46
C MET A 178 -8.73 -13.39 -9.11
N GLN A 179 -8.89 -12.61 -10.18
CA GLN A 179 -7.79 -11.90 -10.83
C GLN A 179 -7.05 -10.98 -9.85
N PHE A 180 -7.77 -10.15 -9.11
CA PHE A 180 -7.21 -9.25 -8.10
C PHE A 180 -6.35 -10.00 -7.07
N ARG A 181 -6.83 -11.12 -6.52
CA ARG A 181 -6.08 -11.94 -5.57
C ARG A 181 -4.84 -12.58 -6.17
N GLN A 182 -4.88 -12.95 -7.46
CA GLN A 182 -3.71 -13.46 -8.18
C GLN A 182 -2.64 -12.38 -8.32
N GLU A 183 -3.03 -11.15 -8.70
CA GLU A 183 -2.13 -10.00 -8.79
C GLU A 183 -1.51 -9.65 -7.42
N LEU A 184 -2.33 -9.59 -6.36
CA LEU A 184 -1.83 -9.37 -5.00
C LEU A 184 -0.82 -10.45 -4.57
N THR A 185 -1.05 -11.70 -4.97
CA THR A 185 -0.14 -12.81 -4.67
C THR A 185 1.18 -12.67 -5.42
N ALA A 186 1.14 -12.25 -6.70
CA ALA A 186 2.33 -11.97 -7.49
C ALA A 186 3.16 -10.83 -6.88
N LEU A 187 2.54 -9.70 -6.58
CA LEU A 187 3.17 -8.55 -5.92
C LEU A 187 3.83 -8.93 -4.58
N LYS A 188 3.15 -9.75 -3.78
CA LYS A 188 3.71 -10.24 -2.52
C LYS A 188 4.97 -11.08 -2.73
N ARG A 189 5.00 -11.93 -3.77
CA ARG A 189 6.17 -12.77 -4.10
C ARG A 189 7.34 -11.91 -4.57
N GLU A 190 7.11 -10.98 -5.49
CA GLU A 190 8.13 -10.06 -6.00
C GLU A 190 8.78 -9.26 -4.87
N ARG A 191 7.97 -8.71 -3.97
CA ARG A 191 8.45 -7.96 -2.82
C ARG A 191 9.25 -8.83 -1.84
N SER A 192 8.84 -10.07 -1.60
CA SER A 192 9.58 -11.00 -0.75
C SER A 192 10.95 -11.35 -1.34
N HIS A 193 11.07 -11.43 -2.67
CA HIS A 193 12.35 -11.62 -3.35
C HIS A 193 13.26 -10.40 -3.22
N ALA A 194 12.72 -9.19 -3.41
CA ALA A 194 13.49 -7.94 -3.28
C ALA A 194 14.05 -7.75 -1.86
N LEU A 195 13.28 -8.05 -0.83
CA LEU A 195 13.72 -7.98 0.57
C LEU A 195 14.85 -8.97 0.88
N ARG A 196 14.75 -10.22 0.41
CA ARG A 196 15.79 -11.24 0.58
C ARG A 196 17.11 -10.87 -0.11
N MET A 197 17.05 -10.26 -1.28
CA MET A 197 18.24 -9.75 -1.97
C MET A 197 18.92 -8.65 -1.13
N GLY A 198 18.14 -7.80 -0.44
CA GLY A 198 18.70 -6.80 0.48
C GLY A 198 19.38 -7.41 1.71
N GLU A 199 18.86 -8.49 2.26
CA GLU A 199 19.45 -9.21 3.40
C GLU A 199 20.80 -9.86 3.07
N LEU A 200 20.98 -10.38 1.85
CA LEU A 200 22.23 -11.00 1.41
C LEU A 200 23.42 -10.03 1.36
N TRP A 201 23.18 -8.72 1.23
CA TRP A 201 24.24 -7.70 1.22
C TRP A 201 24.72 -7.29 2.63
N THR A 202 24.02 -7.70 3.68
CA THR A 202 24.36 -7.39 5.08
C THR A 202 25.17 -8.49 5.77
N GLU A 203 25.26 -9.70 5.19
CA GLU A 203 25.97 -10.85 5.80
C GLU A 203 27.50 -10.85 5.57
N ASP A 204 28.01 -10.01 4.69
CA ASP A 204 29.44 -10.01 4.29
C ASP A 204 30.37 -9.20 5.23
N GLU A 205 29.90 -8.78 6.42
CA GLU A 205 30.68 -8.10 7.46
C GLU A 205 30.72 -8.92 8.77
N ARG A 206 31.16 -10.18 8.70
CA ARG A 206 31.63 -10.92 9.88
C ARG A 206 33.13 -11.10 9.87
#